data_62b054f0dafee382c7df0dfd706e2ba7
#
_entry.id   62b054f0dafee382c7df0dfd706e2ba7
#
_cell.length_a   1.000
_cell.length_b   1.000
_cell.length_c   1.000
_cell.angle_alpha   90.00
_cell.angle_beta   90.00
_cell.angle_gamma   90.00
#
_symmetry.space_group_name_H-M   'P 1'
#
loop_
_entity.id
_entity.type
_entity.pdbx_description
1 polymer ?
#
loop_
_entity_poly.entity_id
_entity_poly.type
_entity_poly.pdbx_seq_one_letter_code
_entity_poly.pdbx_strand_id
1 'polypeptide(L)'
;MKNTSDVDAAETVQVYVAPGKSAVARPIHELKGFRKVFLKAGESAEVSFDLDERAFAYWSEKFDDWHVESGEYAIEVGTSSRDIAGTGVVELDGDGKAEPLTEWSTFGEWSDDPVGSKIVASVYAEGEAGNLPKMPDNDMMRMFLRSMPINSMPMLMSEGGKKITAFMLDEYAKVTE
;
A
#
# COMPACT_ATOMS: atom_id res chain seq x y z
N MET A 1 18.30 -20.70 17.71
CA MET A 1 18.86 -21.70 16.77
C MET A 1 19.66 -22.75 17.54
N LYS A 2 19.59 -24.02 17.13
CA LYS A 2 20.32 -25.11 17.78
C LYS A 2 20.92 -26.05 16.72
N ASN A 3 22.17 -26.42 16.88
CA ASN A 3 22.77 -27.51 16.11
C ASN A 3 22.34 -28.86 16.71
N THR A 4 21.54 -29.62 15.99
CA THR A 4 21.05 -30.93 16.46
C THR A 4 21.87 -32.13 15.97
N SER A 5 22.93 -31.83 15.19
CA SER A 5 23.84 -32.85 14.68
C SER A 5 24.96 -33.18 15.71
N ASP A 6 25.72 -34.21 15.43
CA ASP A 6 26.88 -34.66 16.20
C ASP A 6 28.22 -34.07 15.69
N VAL A 7 28.14 -33.15 14.73
CA VAL A 7 29.29 -32.45 14.14
C VAL A 7 29.11 -30.94 14.22
N ASP A 8 30.24 -30.23 14.24
CA ASP A 8 30.23 -28.77 14.13
C ASP A 8 29.71 -28.35 12.76
N ALA A 9 28.80 -27.38 12.73
CA ALA A 9 28.16 -26.91 11.52
C ALA A 9 27.96 -25.40 11.49
N ALA A 10 27.77 -24.87 10.31
CA ALA A 10 27.39 -23.50 10.10
C ALA A 10 26.09 -23.42 9.30
N GLU A 11 25.22 -22.50 9.68
CA GLU A 11 23.97 -22.25 8.96
C GLU A 11 23.74 -20.74 8.82
N THR A 12 23.04 -20.35 7.78
CA THR A 12 22.67 -18.94 7.56
C THR A 12 21.22 -18.73 7.91
N VAL A 13 21.00 -18.03 9.01
CA VAL A 13 19.65 -17.55 9.39
C VAL A 13 19.31 -16.36 8.52
N GLN A 14 18.14 -16.39 7.92
CA GLN A 14 17.59 -15.34 7.07
C GLN A 14 16.29 -14.85 7.65
N VAL A 15 16.07 -13.53 7.62
CA VAL A 15 14.82 -12.90 8.02
C VAL A 15 14.18 -12.20 6.83
N TYR A 16 12.89 -12.43 6.65
CA TYR A 16 12.08 -11.87 5.58
C TYR A 16 10.92 -11.07 6.16
N VAL A 17 10.46 -10.08 5.42
CA VAL A 17 9.23 -9.34 5.69
C VAL A 17 8.28 -9.58 4.51
N ALA A 18 7.06 -9.98 4.84
CA ALA A 18 5.98 -10.24 3.89
C ALA A 18 4.79 -9.34 4.22
N PRO A 19 4.40 -8.41 3.32
CA PRO A 19 3.20 -7.60 3.54
C PRO A 19 1.95 -8.48 3.41
N GLY A 20 0.96 -8.31 4.30
CA GLY A 20 -0.30 -9.04 4.24
C GLY A 20 -1.19 -8.56 3.07
N LYS A 21 -1.30 -7.25 2.92
CA LYS A 21 -1.93 -6.58 1.77
C LYS A 21 -1.08 -5.38 1.37
N SER A 22 -1.02 -5.09 0.08
CA SER A 22 -0.36 -3.91 -0.44
C SER A 22 -1.15 -3.35 -1.62
N ALA A 23 -1.19 -2.03 -1.75
CA ALA A 23 -1.81 -1.33 -2.88
C ALA A 23 -1.01 -1.53 -4.19
N VAL A 24 0.26 -1.92 -4.07
CA VAL A 24 1.15 -2.17 -5.20
C VAL A 24 1.58 -3.64 -5.25
N ALA A 25 2.00 -4.10 -6.43
CA ALA A 25 2.56 -5.43 -6.58
C ALA A 25 3.94 -5.49 -5.89
N ARG A 26 4.05 -6.31 -4.84
CA ARG A 26 5.29 -6.57 -4.10
C ARG A 26 5.66 -8.05 -4.17
N PRO A 27 6.94 -8.40 -3.95
CA PRO A 27 7.32 -9.79 -3.71
C PRO A 27 6.53 -10.40 -2.55
N ILE A 28 6.27 -11.71 -2.60
CA ILE A 28 5.55 -12.43 -1.54
C ILE A 28 6.22 -12.19 -0.19
N HIS A 29 7.55 -12.19 -0.16
CA HIS A 29 8.37 -11.79 0.97
C HIS A 29 9.73 -11.25 0.48
N GLU A 30 10.34 -10.39 1.27
CA GLU A 30 11.58 -9.70 0.94
C GLU A 30 12.64 -9.98 2.00
N LEU A 31 13.85 -10.39 1.59
CA LEU A 31 14.97 -10.60 2.51
C LEU A 31 15.40 -9.25 3.13
N LYS A 32 15.34 -9.15 4.44
CA LYS A 32 15.70 -7.93 5.18
C LYS A 32 16.96 -8.08 6.02
N GLY A 33 17.35 -9.32 6.31
CA GLY A 33 18.60 -9.56 7.03
C GLY A 33 19.04 -11.01 6.93
N PHE A 34 20.33 -11.24 7.14
CA PHE A 34 20.87 -12.58 7.29
C PHE A 34 22.10 -12.59 8.21
N ARG A 35 22.34 -13.73 8.84
CA ARG A 35 23.53 -13.95 9.69
C ARG A 35 23.99 -15.38 9.59
N LYS A 36 25.25 -15.58 9.26
CA LYS A 36 25.88 -16.89 9.33
C LYS A 36 26.32 -17.20 10.75
N VAL A 37 25.89 -18.33 11.27
CA VAL A 37 26.16 -18.80 12.65
C VAL A 37 26.89 -20.11 12.59
N PHE A 38 27.99 -20.21 13.35
CA PHE A 38 28.76 -21.43 13.55
C PHE A 38 28.42 -22.00 14.93
N LEU A 39 28.01 -23.24 14.99
CA LEU A 39 27.64 -23.92 16.23
C LEU A 39 28.38 -25.27 16.34
N LYS A 40 28.92 -25.54 17.48
CA LYS A 40 29.44 -26.87 17.81
C LYS A 40 28.29 -27.87 17.86
N ALA A 41 28.64 -29.16 17.83
CA ALA A 41 27.68 -30.23 18.02
C ALA A 41 26.85 -30.00 19.30
N GLY A 42 25.52 -29.99 19.19
CA GLY A 42 24.56 -29.76 20.26
C GLY A 42 24.44 -28.30 20.77
N GLU A 43 25.25 -27.37 20.30
CA GLU A 43 25.28 -25.99 20.76
C GLU A 43 24.02 -25.21 20.29
N SER A 44 23.63 -24.23 21.09
CA SER A 44 22.55 -23.30 20.78
C SER A 44 23.06 -21.86 20.83
N ALA A 45 22.56 -21.01 19.94
CA ALA A 45 22.77 -19.57 19.98
C ALA A 45 21.47 -18.82 19.74
N GLU A 46 21.37 -17.65 20.34
CA GLU A 46 20.35 -16.67 20.03
C GLU A 46 20.83 -15.78 18.87
N VAL A 47 19.93 -15.49 17.96
CA VAL A 47 20.19 -14.62 16.81
C VAL A 47 19.11 -13.56 16.79
N SER A 48 19.51 -12.31 16.89
CA SER A 48 18.60 -11.15 16.82
C SER A 48 18.85 -10.31 15.57
N PHE A 49 17.77 -9.75 15.07
CA PHE A 49 17.78 -8.80 13.96
C PHE A 49 16.97 -7.57 14.36
N ASP A 50 17.53 -6.40 14.10
CA ASP A 50 16.81 -5.14 14.23
C ASP A 50 16.19 -4.82 12.86
N LEU A 51 14.88 -4.67 12.82
CA LEU A 51 14.12 -4.27 11.65
C LEU A 51 13.63 -2.85 11.88
N ASP A 52 14.21 -1.91 11.16
CA ASP A 52 13.79 -0.52 11.15
C ASP A 52 12.56 -0.33 10.23
N GLU A 53 12.02 0.88 10.19
CA GLU A 53 10.89 1.24 9.34
C GLU A 53 11.14 0.92 7.86
N ARG A 54 12.39 1.07 7.41
CA ARG A 54 12.82 0.77 6.06
C ARG A 54 12.65 -0.71 5.67
N ALA A 55 12.68 -1.62 6.65
CA ALA A 55 12.47 -3.04 6.40
C ALA A 55 11.05 -3.33 5.89
N PHE A 56 10.08 -2.48 6.18
CA PHE A 56 8.68 -2.62 5.80
C PHE A 56 8.29 -1.79 4.58
N ALA A 57 9.11 -0.78 4.25
CA ALA A 57 8.85 0.18 3.18
C ALA A 57 9.04 -0.40 1.78
N TYR A 58 8.32 0.19 0.82
CA TYR A 58 8.62 0.12 -0.61
C TYR A 58 8.83 1.53 -1.18
N TRP A 59 9.48 1.63 -2.33
CA TRP A 59 9.59 2.91 -3.03
C TRP A 59 8.29 3.23 -3.75
N SER A 60 7.67 4.33 -3.40
CA SER A 60 6.46 4.83 -4.06
C SER A 60 6.82 5.89 -5.09
N GLU A 61 6.53 5.63 -6.36
CA GLU A 61 6.69 6.63 -7.43
C GLU A 61 5.73 7.82 -7.24
N LYS A 62 4.59 7.61 -6.59
CA LYS A 62 3.61 8.68 -6.33
C LYS A 62 4.10 9.68 -5.29
N PHE A 63 4.82 9.20 -4.27
CA PHE A 63 5.39 10.06 -3.23
C PHE A 63 6.82 10.51 -3.55
N ASP A 64 7.46 9.92 -4.56
CA ASP A 64 8.89 10.04 -4.82
C ASP A 64 9.72 9.79 -3.54
N ASP A 65 9.28 8.81 -2.73
CA ASP A 65 9.84 8.50 -1.41
C ASP A 65 9.51 7.06 -0.99
N TRP A 66 10.14 6.64 0.11
CA TRP A 66 9.83 5.39 0.78
C TRP A 66 8.51 5.50 1.54
N HIS A 67 7.66 4.49 1.37
CA HIS A 67 6.33 4.44 1.95
C HIS A 67 6.11 3.13 2.70
N VAL A 68 5.57 3.23 3.92
CA VAL A 68 5.13 2.10 4.74
C VAL A 68 3.61 2.14 4.83
N GLU A 69 2.97 1.13 4.26
CA GLU A 69 1.52 0.97 4.36
C GLU A 69 1.12 0.53 5.77
N SER A 70 -0.05 0.94 6.21
CA SER A 70 -0.66 0.40 7.42
C SER A 70 -1.14 -1.04 7.19
N GLY A 71 -1.07 -1.87 8.22
CA GLY A 71 -1.59 -3.24 8.18
C GLY A 71 -0.66 -4.28 8.77
N GLU A 72 -1.01 -5.55 8.54
CA GLU A 72 -0.25 -6.69 9.04
C GLU A 72 0.93 -7.01 8.14
N TYR A 73 2.06 -7.30 8.78
CA TYR A 73 3.28 -7.80 8.14
C TYR A 73 3.71 -9.08 8.83
N ALA A 74 3.98 -10.12 8.03
CA ALA A 74 4.61 -11.32 8.56
C ALA A 74 6.13 -11.15 8.57
N ILE A 75 6.74 -11.50 9.70
CA ILE A 75 8.19 -11.62 9.85
C ILE A 75 8.51 -13.10 9.84
N GLU A 76 9.23 -13.53 8.82
CA GLU A 76 9.54 -14.93 8.57
C GLU A 76 11.03 -15.18 8.80
N VAL A 77 11.35 -16.27 9.51
CA VAL A 77 12.72 -16.67 9.77
C VAL A 77 12.94 -18.06 9.21
N GLY A 78 13.99 -18.25 8.45
CA GLY A 78 14.31 -19.52 7.82
C GLY A 78 15.76 -19.65 7.41
N THR A 79 16.07 -20.72 6.70
CA THR A 79 17.38 -20.96 6.08
C THR A 79 17.40 -20.53 4.60
N SER A 80 16.22 -20.38 4.03
CA SER A 80 16.00 -19.85 2.67
C SER A 80 14.59 -19.32 2.53
N SER A 81 14.29 -18.63 1.42
CA SER A 81 12.94 -18.17 1.08
C SER A 81 11.91 -19.30 0.86
N ARG A 82 12.35 -20.55 0.82
CA ARG A 82 11.48 -21.74 0.66
C ARG A 82 11.48 -22.65 1.86
N ASP A 83 12.28 -22.34 2.87
CA ASP A 83 12.44 -23.12 4.09
C ASP A 83 12.30 -22.17 5.29
N ILE A 84 11.04 -21.82 5.58
CA ILE A 84 10.67 -20.95 6.70
C ILE A 84 10.44 -21.78 7.93
N ALA A 85 11.24 -21.55 8.97
CA ALA A 85 11.20 -22.26 10.24
C ALA A 85 10.25 -21.64 11.27
N GLY A 86 9.93 -20.37 11.12
CA GLY A 86 9.02 -19.66 12.03
C GLY A 86 8.49 -18.36 11.42
N THR A 87 7.28 -17.96 11.83
CA THR A 87 6.62 -16.75 11.39
C THR A 87 6.01 -16.05 12.59
N GLY A 88 6.22 -14.74 12.70
CA GLY A 88 5.53 -13.82 13.58
C GLY A 88 4.77 -12.78 12.76
N VAL A 89 3.75 -12.16 13.35
CA VAL A 89 2.97 -11.08 12.71
C VAL A 89 3.10 -9.83 13.56
N VAL A 90 3.30 -8.69 12.89
CA VAL A 90 3.24 -7.35 13.49
C VAL A 90 2.24 -6.53 12.73
N GLU A 91 1.55 -5.63 13.43
CA GLU A 91 0.66 -4.63 12.83
C GLU A 91 1.34 -3.28 12.91
N LEU A 92 1.35 -2.55 11.79
CA LEU A 92 1.93 -1.21 11.68
C LEU A 92 0.85 -0.21 11.30
N ASP A 93 0.94 0.99 11.87
CA ASP A 93 0.05 2.12 11.54
C ASP A 93 0.42 2.76 10.18
N GLY A 94 1.55 2.34 9.60
CA GLY A 94 2.11 2.96 8.40
C GLY A 94 2.74 4.33 8.70
N ASP A 95 3.22 5.00 7.65
CA ASP A 95 3.86 6.32 7.77
C ASP A 95 2.87 7.50 7.72
N GLY A 96 1.57 7.20 7.63
CA GLY A 96 0.49 8.20 7.58
C GLY A 96 0.39 8.97 6.26
N LYS A 97 1.22 8.67 5.27
CA LYS A 97 1.12 9.29 3.95
C LYS A 97 -0.12 8.76 3.24
N ALA A 98 -1.03 9.66 2.88
CA ALA A 98 -2.13 9.36 1.96
C ALA A 98 -1.65 9.60 0.52
N GLU A 99 -1.95 8.70 -0.38
CA GLU A 99 -1.64 8.93 -1.80
C GLU A 99 -2.39 10.16 -2.31
N PRO A 100 -1.67 11.17 -2.86
CA PRO A 100 -2.33 12.36 -3.36
C PRO A 100 -3.25 11.99 -4.52
N LEU A 101 -4.48 12.50 -4.48
CA LEU A 101 -5.41 12.33 -5.58
C LEU A 101 -4.96 13.19 -6.77
N THR A 102 -5.01 12.61 -7.96
CA THR A 102 -4.62 13.25 -9.22
C THR A 102 -5.76 13.17 -10.24
N GLU A 103 -5.58 13.75 -11.39
CA GLU A 103 -6.50 13.59 -12.52
C GLU A 103 -6.61 12.14 -13.02
N TRP A 104 -5.61 11.30 -12.73
CA TRP A 104 -5.58 9.88 -13.08
C TRP A 104 -6.22 8.99 -12.00
N SER A 105 -6.43 9.52 -10.80
CA SER A 105 -7.14 8.81 -9.75
C SER A 105 -8.57 8.56 -10.17
N THR A 106 -9.04 7.35 -9.89
CA THR A 106 -10.39 6.94 -10.24
C THR A 106 -11.43 7.67 -9.38
N PHE A 107 -12.64 7.76 -9.87
CA PHE A 107 -13.76 8.32 -9.11
C PHE A 107 -14.03 7.52 -7.80
N GLY A 108 -13.66 6.23 -7.79
CA GLY A 108 -13.67 5.40 -6.59
C GLY A 108 -12.66 5.89 -5.56
N GLU A 109 -11.40 6.08 -5.94
CA GLU A 109 -10.34 6.60 -5.06
C GLU A 109 -10.72 7.97 -4.50
N TRP A 110 -11.24 8.88 -5.35
CA TRP A 110 -11.75 10.18 -4.91
C TRP A 110 -12.91 10.05 -3.89
N SER A 111 -13.79 9.07 -4.06
CA SER A 111 -14.93 8.85 -3.17
C SER A 111 -14.55 8.19 -1.85
N ASP A 112 -13.45 7.45 -1.82
CA ASP A 112 -12.98 6.72 -0.64
C ASP A 112 -11.96 7.55 0.18
N ASP A 113 -11.35 8.59 -0.42
CA ASP A 113 -10.44 9.50 0.26
C ASP A 113 -11.21 10.45 1.19
N PRO A 114 -10.72 10.72 2.43
CA PRO A 114 -11.40 11.58 3.39
C PRO A 114 -11.62 13.03 2.94
N VAL A 115 -10.73 13.58 2.11
CA VAL A 115 -10.84 14.92 1.52
C VAL A 115 -11.62 14.85 0.20
N GLY A 116 -11.24 13.91 -0.66
CA GLY A 116 -11.86 13.69 -1.97
C GLY A 116 -13.35 13.43 -1.89
N SER A 117 -13.82 12.65 -0.91
CA SER A 117 -15.24 12.35 -0.72
C SER A 117 -16.08 13.60 -0.45
N LYS A 118 -15.55 14.58 0.27
CA LYS A 118 -16.22 15.86 0.53
C LYS A 118 -16.30 16.71 -0.74
N ILE A 119 -15.23 16.72 -1.54
CA ILE A 119 -15.18 17.43 -2.81
C ILE A 119 -16.16 16.80 -3.81
N VAL A 120 -16.18 15.47 -3.90
CA VAL A 120 -17.17 14.74 -4.70
C VAL A 120 -18.59 15.09 -4.26
N ALA A 121 -18.87 15.09 -2.96
CA ALA A 121 -20.18 15.47 -2.43
C ALA A 121 -20.57 16.91 -2.79
N SER A 122 -19.64 17.88 -2.73
CA SER A 122 -19.90 19.26 -3.12
C SER A 122 -20.23 19.40 -4.59
N VAL A 123 -19.51 18.68 -5.47
CA VAL A 123 -19.80 18.64 -6.92
C VAL A 123 -21.23 18.18 -7.20
N TYR A 124 -21.76 17.23 -6.39
CA TYR A 124 -23.15 16.77 -6.55
C TYR A 124 -24.17 17.71 -5.87
N ALA A 125 -23.79 18.44 -4.82
CA ALA A 125 -24.70 19.30 -4.07
C ALA A 125 -24.89 20.70 -4.70
N GLU A 126 -23.85 21.28 -5.24
CA GLU A 126 -23.82 22.70 -5.64
C GLU A 126 -24.31 22.98 -7.07
N GLY A 127 -25.03 22.07 -7.73
CA GLY A 127 -25.89 22.39 -8.86
C GLY A 127 -25.34 23.23 -10.03
N GLU A 128 -24.18 23.89 -9.96
CA GLU A 128 -23.43 24.36 -11.15
C GLU A 128 -22.94 23.19 -11.97
N ALA A 129 -22.73 22.08 -11.33
CA ALA A 129 -22.62 20.76 -11.91
C ALA A 129 -23.98 20.10 -12.22
N GLY A 130 -25.08 20.85 -12.21
CA GLY A 130 -26.45 20.37 -12.45
C GLY A 130 -26.70 19.57 -13.72
N ASN A 131 -25.64 19.32 -14.48
CA ASN A 131 -25.58 18.39 -15.59
C ASN A 131 -24.83 17.10 -15.26
N LEU A 132 -24.44 16.87 -13.98
CA LEU A 132 -23.92 15.56 -13.61
C LEU A 132 -25.05 14.53 -13.72
N PRO A 133 -24.85 13.45 -14.47
CA PRO A 133 -25.81 12.36 -14.45
C PRO A 133 -25.96 11.88 -13.02
N LYS A 134 -27.19 11.74 -12.55
CA LYS A 134 -27.45 11.10 -11.24
C LYS A 134 -26.71 9.77 -11.20
N MET A 135 -26.11 9.47 -10.05
CA MET A 135 -25.49 8.15 -9.87
C MET A 135 -26.52 7.06 -10.24
N PRO A 136 -26.19 6.16 -11.14
CA PRO A 136 -27.12 5.13 -11.57
C PRO A 136 -27.56 4.25 -10.40
N ASP A 137 -28.80 3.81 -10.37
CA ASP A 137 -29.30 2.84 -9.39
C ASP A 137 -28.82 1.40 -9.66
N ASN A 138 -28.02 1.21 -10.71
CA ASN A 138 -27.48 -0.07 -11.12
C ASN A 138 -26.05 -0.25 -10.60
N ASP A 139 -25.81 -1.29 -9.81
CA ASP A 139 -24.50 -1.57 -9.19
C ASP A 139 -23.38 -1.76 -10.20
N MET A 140 -23.66 -2.36 -11.35
CA MET A 140 -22.69 -2.55 -12.43
C MET A 140 -22.23 -1.18 -12.98
N MET A 141 -23.15 -0.26 -13.20
CA MET A 141 -22.84 1.09 -13.70
C MET A 141 -22.13 1.92 -12.65
N ARG A 142 -22.51 1.77 -11.37
CA ARG A 142 -21.77 2.41 -10.25
C ARG A 142 -20.33 1.91 -10.21
N MET A 143 -20.13 0.60 -10.29
CA MET A 143 -18.79 0.00 -10.32
C MET A 143 -17.98 0.49 -11.52
N PHE A 144 -18.59 0.57 -12.69
CA PHE A 144 -17.95 1.09 -13.90
C PHE A 144 -17.53 2.56 -13.73
N LEU A 145 -18.43 3.43 -13.24
CA LEU A 145 -18.09 4.85 -12.99
C LEU A 145 -16.99 5.00 -11.93
N ARG A 146 -17.05 4.20 -10.87
CA ARG A 146 -16.02 4.21 -9.82
C ARG A 146 -14.64 3.80 -10.34
N SER A 147 -14.56 3.00 -11.40
CA SER A 147 -13.29 2.57 -12.00
C SER A 147 -12.71 3.57 -13.01
N MET A 148 -13.44 4.63 -13.36
CA MET A 148 -12.99 5.62 -14.34
C MET A 148 -12.14 6.71 -13.69
N PRO A 149 -10.97 7.05 -14.26
CA PRO A 149 -10.21 8.22 -13.84
C PRO A 149 -11.00 9.51 -14.06
N ILE A 150 -10.82 10.52 -13.17
CA ILE A 150 -11.57 11.77 -13.31
C ILE A 150 -11.21 12.56 -14.57
N ASN A 151 -10.02 12.38 -15.15
CA ASN A 151 -9.64 12.97 -16.42
C ASN A 151 -10.47 12.44 -17.61
N SER A 152 -11.23 11.37 -17.44
CA SER A 152 -12.17 10.87 -18.45
C SER A 152 -13.54 11.56 -18.43
N MET A 153 -13.83 12.38 -17.41
CA MET A 153 -15.08 13.15 -17.30
C MET A 153 -15.37 14.04 -18.51
N PRO A 154 -14.37 14.74 -19.13
CA PRO A 154 -14.59 15.49 -20.35
C PRO A 154 -15.11 14.64 -21.51
N MET A 155 -14.72 13.39 -21.62
CA MET A 155 -15.18 12.45 -22.64
C MET A 155 -16.68 12.13 -22.47
N LEU A 156 -17.15 12.06 -21.23
CA LEU A 156 -18.56 11.76 -20.91
C LEU A 156 -19.46 12.99 -20.92
N MET A 157 -18.92 14.17 -20.55
CA MET A 157 -19.69 15.37 -20.24
C MET A 157 -19.19 16.63 -20.95
N SER A 158 -18.30 16.50 -21.93
CA SER A 158 -17.75 17.62 -22.72
C SER A 158 -17.16 18.74 -21.82
N GLU A 159 -17.52 19.99 -22.05
CA GLU A 159 -17.01 21.16 -21.30
C GLU A 159 -17.39 21.12 -19.81
N GLY A 160 -18.53 20.53 -19.45
CA GLY A 160 -18.93 20.34 -18.07
C GLY A 160 -17.95 19.43 -17.33
N GLY A 161 -17.52 18.33 -17.94
CA GLY A 161 -16.55 17.41 -17.36
C GLY A 161 -15.19 18.06 -17.13
N LYS A 162 -14.70 18.90 -18.04
CA LYS A 162 -13.43 19.66 -17.85
C LYS A 162 -13.50 20.57 -16.63
N LYS A 163 -14.62 21.31 -16.46
CA LYS A 163 -14.82 22.19 -15.31
C LYS A 163 -14.84 21.42 -13.99
N ILE A 164 -15.50 20.27 -13.97
CA ILE A 164 -15.58 19.41 -12.80
C ILE A 164 -14.19 18.88 -12.43
N THR A 165 -13.45 18.31 -13.38
CA THR A 165 -12.10 17.80 -13.13
C THR A 165 -11.19 18.92 -12.60
N ALA A 166 -11.21 20.10 -13.23
CA ALA A 166 -10.41 21.24 -12.79
C ALA A 166 -10.81 21.71 -11.39
N PHE A 167 -12.10 21.79 -11.10
CA PHE A 167 -12.61 22.16 -9.78
C PHE A 167 -12.17 21.15 -8.70
N MET A 168 -12.31 19.86 -8.95
CA MET A 168 -11.92 18.83 -8.00
C MET A 168 -10.42 18.91 -7.64
N LEU A 169 -9.57 19.09 -8.65
CA LEU A 169 -8.12 19.21 -8.44
C LEU A 169 -7.75 20.49 -7.69
N ASP A 170 -8.38 21.63 -8.04
CA ASP A 170 -8.14 22.91 -7.36
C ASP A 170 -8.58 22.90 -5.89
N GLU A 171 -9.76 22.33 -5.60
CA GLU A 171 -10.23 22.20 -4.21
C GLU A 171 -9.37 21.23 -3.39
N TYR A 172 -8.89 20.16 -4.01
CA TYR A 172 -8.01 19.20 -3.32
C TYR A 172 -6.66 19.84 -2.97
N ALA A 173 -6.05 20.56 -3.90
CA ALA A 173 -4.79 21.26 -3.68
C ALA A 173 -4.89 22.27 -2.51
N LYS A 174 -5.99 23.04 -2.43
CA LYS A 174 -6.20 24.02 -1.33
C LYS A 174 -6.24 23.40 0.07
N VAL A 175 -6.53 22.13 0.20
CA VAL A 175 -6.67 21.44 1.49
C VAL A 175 -5.42 20.64 1.84
N THR A 176 -4.61 20.25 0.82
CA THR A 176 -3.46 19.36 0.98
C THR A 176 -2.11 20.08 0.89
N GLU A 177 -2.06 21.36 0.47
CA GLU A 177 -0.90 22.26 0.61
C GLU A 177 -0.84 22.87 2.02
#